data_33011e0fa942996437d7817a4dd6e7f9
#
_entry.id   33011e0fa942996437d7817a4dd6e7f9
#
_cell.length_a   1.000
_cell.length_b   1.000
_cell.length_c   1.000
_cell.angle_alpha   90.00
_cell.angle_beta   90.00
_cell.angle_gamma   90.00
#
_symmetry.space_group_name_H-M   'P 1'
#
loop_
_entity.id
_entity.type
_entity.pdbx_description
1 polymer ?
#
loop_
_entity_poly.entity_id
_entity_poly.type
_entity_poly.pdbx_seq_one_letter_code
_entity_poly.pdbx_strand_id
1 'polypeptide(L)'
;MIHRQHGWDGDGAARIGQGNGHAERRTDIDMLHRNSPGSTRRLSLAADRGYDSADFGAELRQMVGTPHVAQKSRHSAIDGRTTRRPGYAKSQRRRKKIEEPFGWAKTVGGMAQTLYRGIERVRARFTLTMAACNLARLPKLLAA
;
A
#
# COMPACT_ATOMS: atom_id res chain seq x y z
N MET A 1 -29.50 -24.94 0.81
CA MET A 1 -28.28 -25.63 1.27
C MET A 1 -27.41 -25.90 0.05
N ILE A 2 -26.42 -25.07 -0.24
CA ILE A 2 -25.50 -25.26 -1.38
C ILE A 2 -24.09 -25.29 -0.78
N HIS A 3 -23.53 -26.51 -0.71
CA HIS A 3 -22.13 -26.76 -0.38
C HIS A 3 -21.24 -26.23 -1.51
N ARG A 4 -20.43 -25.21 -1.24
CA ARG A 4 -19.27 -24.90 -2.06
C ARG A 4 -18.12 -25.79 -1.62
N GLN A 5 -17.75 -26.72 -2.47
CA GLN A 5 -16.49 -27.46 -2.35
C GLN A 5 -15.33 -26.53 -2.68
N HIS A 6 -14.41 -26.33 -1.73
CA HIS A 6 -13.11 -25.75 -1.99
C HIS A 6 -12.22 -26.84 -2.61
N GLY A 7 -11.97 -26.72 -3.92
CA GLY A 7 -10.95 -27.52 -4.58
C GLY A 7 -9.56 -27.10 -4.09
N TRP A 8 -8.87 -28.01 -3.49
CA TRP A 8 -7.44 -27.92 -3.21
C TRP A 8 -6.71 -28.43 -4.46
N ASP A 9 -6.01 -27.53 -5.17
CA ASP A 9 -5.08 -27.92 -6.22
C ASP A 9 -3.70 -28.12 -5.58
N GLY A 10 -3.11 -29.29 -5.81
CA GLY A 10 -2.01 -29.89 -5.04
C GLY A 10 -0.61 -29.27 -5.16
N ASP A 11 -0.46 -27.99 -5.45
CA ASP A 11 0.83 -27.31 -5.58
C ASP A 11 1.07 -26.19 -4.53
N GLY A 12 0.39 -26.27 -3.38
CA GLY A 12 0.78 -25.53 -2.15
C GLY A 12 0.85 -24.01 -2.23
N ALA A 13 0.57 -23.41 -3.35
CA ALA A 13 0.47 -21.97 -3.51
C ALA A 13 -0.98 -21.55 -3.27
N ALA A 14 -1.25 -21.03 -2.09
CA ALA A 14 -2.49 -20.32 -1.84
C ALA A 14 -2.63 -19.23 -2.91
N ARG A 15 -3.46 -19.48 -3.92
CA ARG A 15 -3.97 -18.44 -4.80
C ARG A 15 -4.83 -17.54 -3.93
N ILE A 16 -4.22 -16.51 -3.39
CA ILE A 16 -4.97 -15.35 -2.89
C ILE A 16 -5.79 -14.90 -4.08
N GLY A 17 -7.10 -15.11 -4.00
CA GLY A 17 -8.01 -14.95 -5.13
C GLY A 17 -7.81 -13.58 -5.76
N GLN A 18 -7.73 -13.55 -7.09
CA GLN A 18 -7.61 -12.33 -7.90
C GLN A 18 -8.68 -11.25 -7.56
N GLY A 19 -9.76 -11.64 -6.87
CA GLY A 19 -10.82 -10.74 -6.43
C GLY A 19 -10.43 -9.74 -5.35
N ASN A 20 -9.63 -10.15 -4.36
CA ASN A 20 -9.30 -9.27 -3.24
C ASN A 20 -8.33 -8.14 -3.63
N GLY A 21 -7.36 -8.42 -4.48
CA GLY A 21 -6.42 -7.40 -4.96
C GLY A 21 -7.07 -6.29 -5.79
N HIS A 22 -8.15 -6.55 -6.52
CA HIS A 22 -8.91 -5.53 -7.24
C HIS A 22 -9.70 -4.61 -6.32
N ALA A 23 -10.35 -5.17 -5.29
CA ALA A 23 -11.12 -4.40 -4.32
C ALA A 23 -10.22 -3.44 -3.50
N GLU A 24 -9.07 -3.92 -3.05
CA GLU A 24 -8.09 -3.12 -2.33
C GLU A 24 -7.56 -1.97 -3.19
N ARG A 25 -7.19 -2.24 -4.44
CA ARG A 25 -6.70 -1.23 -5.39
C ARG A 25 -7.73 -0.14 -5.69
N ARG A 26 -9.00 -0.51 -5.85
CA ARG A 26 -10.10 0.45 -6.01
C ARG A 26 -10.27 1.33 -4.79
N THR A 27 -10.22 0.75 -3.59
CA THR A 27 -10.32 1.51 -2.34
C THR A 27 -9.21 2.55 -2.23
N ASP A 28 -7.97 2.19 -2.59
CA ASP A 28 -6.83 3.11 -2.56
C ASP A 28 -7.01 4.26 -3.57
N ILE A 29 -7.53 3.96 -4.76
CA ILE A 29 -7.85 4.96 -5.78
C ILE A 29 -8.96 5.90 -5.29
N ASP A 30 -10.03 5.35 -4.71
CA ASP A 30 -11.14 6.15 -4.15
C ASP A 30 -10.68 7.06 -3.01
N MET A 31 -9.75 6.60 -2.17
CA MET A 31 -9.16 7.43 -1.13
C MET A 31 -8.33 8.58 -1.71
N LEU A 32 -7.61 8.37 -2.80
CA LEU A 32 -6.90 9.44 -3.50
C LEU A 32 -7.87 10.51 -4.03
N HIS A 33 -8.98 10.10 -4.61
CA HIS A 33 -10.02 11.02 -5.08
C HIS A 33 -10.60 11.85 -3.94
N ARG A 34 -10.94 11.21 -2.81
CA ARG A 34 -11.49 11.92 -1.64
C ARG A 34 -10.52 12.93 -1.05
N ASN A 35 -9.23 12.61 -1.03
CA ASN A 35 -8.20 13.47 -0.44
C ASN A 35 -7.67 14.55 -1.39
N SER A 36 -8.08 14.53 -2.66
CA SER A 36 -7.63 15.50 -3.66
C SER A 36 -8.79 15.98 -4.54
N PRO A 37 -9.93 16.39 -3.97
CA PRO A 37 -11.10 16.81 -4.73
C PRO A 37 -10.75 18.05 -5.57
N GLY A 38 -11.05 17.98 -6.88
CA GLY A 38 -10.86 19.11 -7.80
C GLY A 38 -9.41 19.45 -8.14
N SER A 39 -8.44 18.64 -7.73
CA SER A 39 -7.03 18.86 -8.07
C SER A 39 -6.78 18.54 -9.54
N THR A 40 -6.43 19.56 -10.33
CA THR A 40 -5.91 19.40 -11.69
C THR A 40 -4.42 19.04 -11.71
N ARG A 41 -3.77 19.06 -10.54
CA ARG A 41 -2.35 18.78 -10.39
C ARG A 41 -2.09 17.28 -10.50
N ARG A 42 -1.13 16.91 -11.35
CA ARG A 42 -0.71 15.51 -11.48
C ARG A 42 -0.10 15.00 -10.17
N LEU A 43 -0.68 13.95 -9.61
CA LEU A 43 -0.21 13.28 -8.41
C LEU A 43 0.68 12.08 -8.78
N SER A 44 1.67 11.77 -7.94
CA SER A 44 2.46 10.54 -8.07
C SER A 44 2.11 9.59 -6.93
N LEU A 45 1.64 8.41 -7.26
CA LEU A 45 1.34 7.35 -6.29
C LEU A 45 2.45 6.32 -6.27
N ALA A 46 3.12 6.20 -5.12
CA ALA A 46 4.10 5.15 -4.89
C ALA A 46 3.41 3.92 -4.27
N ALA A 47 3.57 2.77 -4.91
CA ALA A 47 2.98 1.53 -4.44
C ALA A 47 3.95 0.34 -4.60
N ASP A 48 3.64 -0.78 -3.96
CA ASP A 48 4.43 -1.99 -4.02
C ASP A 48 4.21 -2.79 -5.32
N ARG A 49 4.90 -3.94 -5.45
CA ARG A 49 4.81 -4.81 -6.63
C ARG A 49 3.43 -5.45 -6.83
N GLY A 50 2.62 -5.54 -5.77
CA GLY A 50 1.26 -6.05 -5.87
C GLY A 50 0.38 -5.20 -6.77
N TYR A 51 0.68 -3.91 -6.87
CA TYR A 51 -0.04 -2.95 -7.71
C TYR A 51 0.48 -2.86 -9.15
N ASP A 52 1.50 -3.61 -9.52
CA ASP A 52 2.02 -3.65 -10.88
C ASP A 52 1.09 -4.46 -11.81
N SER A 53 0.05 -3.79 -12.28
CA SER A 53 -0.93 -4.31 -13.23
C SER A 53 -1.32 -3.21 -14.23
N ALA A 54 -1.69 -3.64 -15.43
CA ALA A 54 -2.07 -2.72 -16.51
C ALA A 54 -3.31 -1.91 -16.12
N ASP A 55 -4.31 -2.57 -15.53
CA ASP A 55 -5.57 -1.96 -15.12
C ASP A 55 -5.37 -0.86 -14.09
N PHE A 56 -4.62 -1.14 -13.02
CA PHE A 56 -4.30 -0.15 -11.99
C PHE A 56 -3.54 1.06 -12.59
N GLY A 57 -2.57 0.78 -13.46
CA GLY A 57 -1.82 1.84 -14.13
C GLY A 57 -2.69 2.70 -15.05
N ALA A 58 -3.66 2.10 -15.75
CA ALA A 58 -4.62 2.81 -16.61
C ALA A 58 -5.60 3.65 -15.78
N GLU A 59 -6.24 3.07 -14.77
CA GLU A 59 -7.15 3.78 -13.86
C GLU A 59 -6.47 4.98 -13.20
N LEU A 60 -5.26 4.79 -12.66
CA LEU A 60 -4.52 5.88 -12.02
C LEU A 60 -4.19 7.02 -13.00
N ARG A 61 -3.86 6.69 -14.26
CA ARG A 61 -3.60 7.71 -15.28
C ARG A 61 -4.85 8.50 -15.68
N GLN A 62 -6.03 7.86 -15.71
CA GLN A 62 -7.32 8.53 -15.91
C GLN A 62 -7.61 9.55 -14.80
N MET A 63 -7.14 9.29 -13.60
CA MET A 63 -7.24 10.19 -12.44
C MET A 63 -6.13 11.25 -12.38
N VAL A 64 -5.48 11.55 -13.49
CA VAL A 64 -4.33 12.48 -13.53
C VAL A 64 -3.17 12.02 -12.60
N GLY A 65 -3.09 10.72 -12.34
CA GLY A 65 -2.05 10.10 -11.52
C GLY A 65 -0.87 9.57 -12.35
N THR A 66 0.31 9.53 -11.74
CA THR A 66 1.50 8.86 -12.30
C THR A 66 1.82 7.65 -11.41
N PRO A 67 1.79 6.41 -11.95
CA PRO A 67 2.06 5.21 -11.17
C PRO A 67 3.57 5.05 -10.91
N HIS A 68 4.04 5.38 -9.72
CA HIS A 68 5.39 5.06 -9.26
C HIS A 68 5.43 3.69 -8.55
N VAL A 69 4.81 2.70 -9.17
CA VAL A 69 4.71 1.33 -8.65
C VAL A 69 6.03 0.59 -8.83
N ALA A 70 6.42 -0.22 -7.84
CA ALA A 70 7.61 -1.06 -7.96
C ALA A 70 7.39 -2.14 -9.02
N GLN A 71 8.32 -2.25 -9.99
CA GLN A 71 8.23 -3.20 -11.08
C GLN A 71 8.33 -4.65 -10.60
N LYS A 72 7.55 -5.53 -11.21
CA LYS A 72 7.76 -6.97 -11.14
C LYS A 72 9.02 -7.35 -11.91
N SER A 73 9.65 -8.43 -11.52
CA SER A 73 10.84 -8.96 -12.21
C SER A 73 10.53 -9.46 -13.63
N ARG A 74 9.29 -9.89 -13.86
CA ARG A 74 8.78 -10.35 -15.17
C ARG A 74 7.39 -9.77 -15.40
N HIS A 75 7.08 -9.47 -16.65
CA HIS A 75 5.75 -9.00 -17.08
C HIS A 75 5.25 -7.75 -16.33
N SER A 76 6.15 -6.79 -16.06
CA SER A 76 5.76 -5.51 -15.44
C SER A 76 4.92 -4.68 -16.40
N ALA A 77 3.82 -4.13 -15.89
CA ALA A 77 2.99 -3.16 -16.60
C ALA A 77 3.54 -1.71 -16.52
N ILE A 78 4.57 -1.50 -15.70
CA ILE A 78 5.22 -0.19 -15.56
C ILE A 78 6.31 -0.05 -16.60
N ASP A 79 6.10 0.87 -17.52
CA ASP A 79 7.00 1.09 -18.67
C ASP A 79 8.23 1.96 -18.34
N GLY A 80 9.21 1.94 -19.26
CA GLY A 80 10.42 2.73 -19.13
C GLY A 80 10.19 4.24 -19.15
N ARG A 81 9.04 4.74 -19.68
CA ARG A 81 8.70 6.17 -19.61
C ARG A 81 8.44 6.63 -18.19
N THR A 82 7.90 5.74 -17.36
CA THR A 82 7.68 6.02 -15.92
C THR A 82 8.98 5.88 -15.13
N THR A 83 9.73 4.79 -15.33
CA THR A 83 10.91 4.47 -14.51
C THR A 83 12.11 5.42 -14.76
N ARG A 84 12.24 5.97 -15.95
CA ARG A 84 13.30 6.94 -16.29
C ARG A 84 13.12 8.32 -15.63
N ARG A 85 11.94 8.60 -15.08
CA ARG A 85 11.71 9.89 -14.41
C ARG A 85 12.45 9.97 -13.07
N PRO A 86 13.14 11.07 -12.76
CA PRO A 86 13.87 11.24 -11.49
C PRO A 86 12.99 11.02 -10.26
N GLY A 87 11.71 11.40 -10.35
CA GLY A 87 10.71 11.20 -9.30
C GLY A 87 10.46 9.74 -8.97
N TYR A 88 10.57 8.83 -9.96
CA TYR A 88 10.35 7.40 -9.73
C TYR A 88 11.36 6.82 -8.74
N ALA A 89 12.65 7.01 -8.97
CA ALA A 89 13.71 6.52 -8.06
C ALA A 89 13.59 7.12 -6.66
N LYS A 90 13.20 8.40 -6.57
CA LYS A 90 12.94 9.07 -5.29
C LYS A 90 11.74 8.45 -4.55
N SER A 91 10.67 8.15 -5.26
CA SER A 91 9.48 7.49 -4.71
C SER A 91 9.81 6.08 -4.19
N GLN A 92 10.57 5.28 -4.95
CA GLN A 92 10.96 3.95 -4.53
C GLN A 92 11.83 3.97 -3.25
N ARG A 93 12.75 4.91 -3.11
CA ARG A 93 13.53 5.10 -1.89
C ARG A 93 12.68 5.53 -0.69
N ARG A 94 11.72 6.44 -0.90
CA ARG A 94 10.83 6.94 0.16
C ARG A 94 9.83 5.89 0.65
N ARG A 95 9.49 4.90 -0.18
CA ARG A 95 8.59 3.82 0.20
C ARG A 95 9.08 3.07 1.44
N LYS A 96 10.37 2.78 1.54
CA LYS A 96 10.96 2.15 2.73
C LYS A 96 10.65 2.93 4.02
N LYS A 97 10.68 4.25 3.95
CA LYS A 97 10.39 5.11 5.12
C LYS A 97 8.93 5.02 5.58
N ILE A 98 8.00 4.66 4.69
CA ILE A 98 6.60 4.43 5.04
C ILE A 98 6.45 3.06 5.72
N GLU A 99 7.25 2.08 5.32
CA GLU A 99 7.24 0.73 5.91
C GLU A 99 7.86 0.70 7.33
N GLU A 100 8.82 1.59 7.63
CA GLU A 100 9.48 1.68 8.94
C GLU A 100 8.51 1.81 10.14
N PRO A 101 7.50 2.71 10.12
CA PRO A 101 6.53 2.80 11.23
C PRO A 101 5.74 1.52 11.45
N PHE A 102 5.39 0.79 10.39
CA PHE A 102 4.69 -0.48 10.51
C PHE A 102 5.59 -1.58 11.09
N GLY A 103 6.87 -1.60 10.69
CA GLY A 103 7.88 -2.46 11.29
C GLY A 103 8.04 -2.17 12.78
N TRP A 104 8.17 -0.91 13.16
CA TRP A 104 8.25 -0.47 14.54
C TRP A 104 6.99 -0.84 15.34
N ALA A 105 5.81 -0.67 14.77
CA ALA A 105 4.55 -1.04 15.40
C ALA A 105 4.47 -2.53 15.68
N LYS A 106 4.98 -3.38 14.80
CA LYS A 106 5.01 -4.83 14.98
C LYS A 106 6.00 -5.26 16.05
N THR A 107 7.19 -4.67 16.08
CA THR A 107 8.28 -5.08 16.98
C THR A 107 8.19 -4.40 18.34
N VAL A 108 8.27 -3.07 18.39
CA VAL A 108 8.27 -2.27 19.62
C VAL A 108 6.85 -2.00 20.11
N GLY A 109 5.92 -1.71 19.20
CA GLY A 109 4.52 -1.41 19.52
C GLY A 109 3.67 -2.61 19.90
N GLY A 110 4.20 -3.83 19.82
CA GLY A 110 3.48 -5.07 20.18
C GLY A 110 2.28 -5.38 19.31
N MET A 111 2.27 -4.91 18.03
CA MET A 111 1.15 -5.10 17.10
C MET A 111 1.37 -6.25 16.11
N ALA A 112 2.35 -7.14 16.35
CA ALA A 112 2.54 -8.33 15.52
C ALA A 112 1.30 -9.24 15.56
N GLN A 113 0.64 -9.29 16.73
CA GLN A 113 -0.64 -9.96 16.90
C GLN A 113 -1.58 -9.03 17.71
N THR A 114 -2.85 -8.98 17.33
CA THR A 114 -3.84 -8.22 18.09
C THR A 114 -4.52 -9.11 19.11
N LEU A 115 -4.52 -8.66 20.37
CA LEU A 115 -5.25 -9.27 21.47
C LEU A 115 -6.69 -8.72 21.58
N TYR A 116 -7.01 -7.70 20.82
CA TYR A 116 -8.29 -7.01 20.87
C TYR A 116 -9.26 -7.54 19.84
N ARG A 117 -10.51 -7.70 20.23
CA ARG A 117 -11.63 -8.03 19.34
C ARG A 117 -12.44 -6.76 19.06
N GLY A 118 -12.88 -6.62 17.81
CA GLY A 118 -13.67 -5.49 17.35
C GLY A 118 -12.82 -4.37 16.74
N ILE A 119 -13.32 -3.82 15.64
CA ILE A 119 -12.59 -2.85 14.79
C ILE A 119 -12.20 -1.59 15.55
N GLU A 120 -13.07 -1.09 16.41
CA GLU A 120 -12.83 0.15 17.16
C GLU A 120 -11.67 0.02 18.14
N ARG A 121 -11.58 -1.10 18.86
CA ARG A 121 -10.47 -1.35 19.79
C ARG A 121 -9.14 -1.54 19.04
N VAL A 122 -9.16 -2.24 17.93
CA VAL A 122 -7.96 -2.41 17.07
C VAL A 122 -7.53 -1.06 16.50
N ARG A 123 -8.46 -0.24 16.02
CA ARG A 123 -8.21 1.12 15.52
C ARG A 123 -7.59 2.01 16.62
N ALA A 124 -8.18 2.03 17.80
CA ALA A 124 -7.66 2.82 18.93
C ALA A 124 -6.23 2.41 19.28
N ARG A 125 -5.96 1.11 19.39
CA ARG A 125 -4.61 0.59 19.63
C ARG A 125 -3.63 0.99 18.54
N PHE A 126 -4.02 0.85 17.27
CA PHE A 126 -3.20 1.26 16.13
C PHE A 126 -2.88 2.75 16.18
N THR A 127 -3.88 3.60 16.41
CA THR A 127 -3.69 5.06 16.52
C THR A 127 -2.71 5.44 17.62
N LEU A 128 -2.86 4.86 18.82
CA LEU A 128 -1.95 5.10 19.92
C LEU A 128 -0.51 4.63 19.62
N THR A 129 -0.37 3.47 19.00
CA THR A 129 0.94 2.94 18.59
C THR A 129 1.61 3.84 17.57
N MET A 130 0.86 4.35 16.58
CA MET A 130 1.39 5.29 15.58
C MET A 130 1.76 6.64 16.20
N ALA A 131 0.98 7.14 17.15
CA ALA A 131 1.30 8.34 17.90
C ALA A 131 2.60 8.17 18.70
N ALA A 132 2.77 7.06 19.40
CA ALA A 132 4.01 6.73 20.12
C ALA A 132 5.23 6.62 19.17
N CYS A 133 5.06 5.99 18.01
CA CYS A 133 6.09 5.93 16.98
C CYS A 133 6.51 7.33 16.51
N ASN A 134 5.55 8.21 16.26
CA ASN A 134 5.81 9.59 15.86
C ASN A 134 6.55 10.37 16.96
N LEU A 135 6.14 10.26 18.21
CA LEU A 135 6.82 10.88 19.36
C LEU A 135 8.25 10.39 19.49
N ALA A 136 8.49 9.07 19.37
CA ALA A 136 9.85 8.50 19.42
C ALA A 136 10.79 9.01 18.30
N ARG A 137 10.22 9.48 17.17
CA ARG A 137 10.97 10.02 16.03
C ARG A 137 11.25 11.52 16.15
N LEU A 138 10.51 12.25 16.99
CA LEU A 138 10.66 13.70 17.12
C LEU A 138 12.08 14.16 17.40
N PRO A 139 12.86 13.57 18.34
CA PRO A 139 14.23 14.00 18.60
C PRO A 139 15.11 13.95 17.35
N LYS A 140 14.96 12.90 16.52
CA LYS A 140 15.70 12.79 15.26
C LYS A 140 15.29 13.82 14.22
N LEU A 141 14.02 14.21 14.20
CA LEU A 141 13.50 15.19 13.24
C LEU A 141 13.87 16.62 13.64
N LEU A 142 13.97 16.90 14.94
CA LEU A 142 14.36 18.22 15.46
C LEU A 142 15.86 18.43 15.43
N ALA A 143 16.66 17.37 15.37
CA ALA A 143 18.12 17.43 15.29
C ALA A 143 18.68 17.43 13.84
N ALA A 144 17.80 17.35 12.83
CA ALA A 144 18.17 17.33 11.41
C ALA A 144 17.97 18.70 10.77
#